data_addac7c42f4332cac2bd584adaf9d592
#
_entry.id   addac7c42f4332cac2bd584adaf9d592
#
_cell.length_a   1.000
_cell.length_b   1.000
_cell.length_c   1.000
_cell.angle_alpha   90.00
_cell.angle_beta   90.00
_cell.angle_gamma   90.00
#
_symmetry.space_group_name_H-M   'P 1'
#
loop_
_entity.id
_entity.type
_entity.pdbx_description
1 polymer ?
#
loop_
_entity_poly.entity_id
_entity_poly.type
_entity_poly.pdbx_seq_one_letter_code
_entity_poly.pdbx_strand_id
1 'polypeptide(L)'
;MTTFSVLDLATVAKGSTPADALIDTTRLAGVVESLGYHRMWVAEHHGMPSVASSAPAVLIGHLADATTTLRVGAGGVMLPNHAPMVIAEQFATLEALHPGRIDLGLGRAPGTDPATARALRRSGDLGAEHFPEDVVELITYLVDSDGPPTHPAPIPGRGYLPQVWLLGSSTFSAQLAGLLGLPFSFAFHFAPDLVDQAIALYRSNFRPTGLLAEPYVMVAASVLCADSDEEARWLSGPSALTVLQLRSGKLTSVVSPQEAAAYPYTDQEHAVIEAATASHIVGDPDTVQAGLDALVARTGADEVMLSTRAH
;
A
#
# COMPACT_ATOMS: atom_id res chain seq x y z
N MET A 1 14.70 17.37 1.37
CA MET A 1 14.83 16.37 0.27
C MET A 1 13.71 15.38 0.48
N THR A 2 12.89 15.12 -0.53
CA THR A 2 11.74 14.21 -0.43
C THR A 2 12.22 12.77 -0.23
N THR A 3 11.60 12.05 0.67
CA THR A 3 11.90 10.64 0.95
C THR A 3 11.18 9.75 -0.07
N PHE A 4 11.84 8.70 -0.55
CA PHE A 4 11.25 7.73 -1.48
C PHE A 4 11.15 6.35 -0.85
N SER A 5 10.05 5.66 -1.17
CA SER A 5 9.72 4.32 -0.69
C SER A 5 9.07 3.49 -1.78
N VAL A 6 8.94 2.19 -1.57
CA VAL A 6 8.42 1.25 -2.58
C VAL A 6 7.21 0.48 -2.03
N LEU A 7 6.18 0.33 -2.86
CA LEU A 7 5.05 -0.58 -2.62
C LEU A 7 5.11 -1.71 -3.65
N ASP A 8 5.24 -2.93 -3.17
CA ASP A 8 5.21 -4.14 -3.99
C ASP A 8 3.94 -4.96 -3.73
N LEU A 9 3.39 -5.51 -4.79
CA LEU A 9 2.20 -6.36 -4.75
C LEU A 9 2.54 -7.86 -4.81
N ALA A 10 3.81 -8.23 -4.92
CA ALA A 10 4.24 -9.58 -5.28
C ALA A 10 3.51 -10.05 -6.56
N THR A 11 3.74 -9.34 -7.66
CA THR A 11 3.03 -9.51 -8.92
C THR A 11 3.32 -10.86 -9.54
N VAL A 12 2.26 -11.64 -9.81
CA VAL A 12 2.36 -12.94 -10.49
C VAL A 12 2.26 -12.74 -12.00
N ALA A 13 3.37 -12.87 -12.69
CA ALA A 13 3.44 -12.82 -14.14
C ALA A 13 2.84 -14.08 -14.77
N LYS A 14 2.30 -13.95 -16.00
CA LYS A 14 1.83 -15.09 -16.78
C LYS A 14 2.98 -16.05 -17.08
N GLY A 15 2.79 -17.31 -16.72
CA GLY A 15 3.84 -18.35 -16.86
C GLY A 15 4.72 -18.51 -15.60
N SER A 16 4.59 -17.60 -14.62
CA SER A 16 5.23 -17.70 -13.30
C SER A 16 4.27 -18.24 -12.25
N THR A 17 4.82 -18.64 -11.11
CA THR A 17 4.06 -19.12 -9.95
C THR A 17 4.00 -18.03 -8.86
N PRO A 18 3.05 -18.10 -7.90
CA PRO A 18 3.09 -17.25 -6.71
C PRO A 18 4.40 -17.38 -5.91
N ALA A 19 5.04 -18.56 -5.93
CA ALA A 19 6.34 -18.77 -5.28
C ALA A 19 7.44 -17.94 -5.94
N ASP A 20 7.46 -17.90 -7.28
CA ASP A 20 8.42 -17.08 -8.02
C ASP A 20 8.23 -15.59 -7.69
N ALA A 21 6.98 -15.10 -7.67
CA ALA A 21 6.66 -13.72 -7.31
C ALA A 21 7.15 -13.36 -5.89
N LEU A 22 6.98 -14.24 -4.90
CA LEU A 22 7.47 -14.02 -3.53
C LEU A 22 9.00 -14.01 -3.44
N ILE A 23 9.68 -14.86 -4.25
CA ILE A 23 11.15 -14.83 -4.37
C ILE A 23 11.61 -13.50 -4.97
N ASP A 24 10.94 -13.02 -6.01
CA ASP A 24 11.28 -11.76 -6.66
C ASP A 24 11.01 -10.55 -5.74
N THR A 25 9.91 -10.57 -4.97
CA THR A 25 9.67 -9.58 -3.90
C THR A 25 10.82 -9.55 -2.89
N THR A 26 11.35 -10.72 -2.50
CA THR A 26 12.50 -10.81 -1.58
C THR A 26 13.77 -10.22 -2.18
N ARG A 27 14.04 -10.50 -3.45
CA ARG A 27 15.18 -9.89 -4.18
C ARG A 27 15.03 -8.39 -4.31
N LEU A 28 13.80 -7.93 -4.63
CA LEU A 28 13.47 -6.51 -4.71
C LEU A 28 13.75 -5.79 -3.38
N ALA A 29 13.41 -6.38 -2.24
CA ALA A 29 13.69 -5.79 -0.93
C ALA A 29 15.19 -5.52 -0.73
N GLY A 30 16.07 -6.46 -1.13
CA GLY A 30 17.52 -6.26 -1.09
C GLY A 30 18.00 -5.13 -2.03
N VAL A 31 17.40 -5.01 -3.21
CA VAL A 31 17.70 -3.91 -4.15
C VAL A 31 17.23 -2.57 -3.58
N VAL A 32 16.01 -2.50 -3.07
CA VAL A 32 15.42 -1.30 -2.44
C VAL A 32 16.29 -0.82 -1.27
N GLU A 33 16.77 -1.74 -0.42
CA GLU A 33 17.70 -1.43 0.66
C GLU A 33 19.04 -0.88 0.14
N SER A 34 19.63 -1.55 -0.86
CA SER A 34 20.93 -1.18 -1.42
C SER A 34 20.92 0.19 -2.12
N LEU A 35 19.77 0.60 -2.65
CA LEU A 35 19.55 1.91 -3.28
C LEU A 35 19.21 3.01 -2.29
N GLY A 36 19.07 2.70 -1.00
CA GLY A 36 18.82 3.68 0.06
C GLY A 36 17.38 4.19 0.13
N TYR A 37 16.40 3.45 -0.38
CA TYR A 37 15.00 3.76 -0.14
C TYR A 37 14.68 3.64 1.36
N HIS A 38 13.72 4.45 1.81
CA HIS A 38 13.42 4.53 3.24
C HIS A 38 12.65 3.32 3.74
N ARG A 39 11.67 2.84 2.96
CA ARG A 39 10.85 1.67 3.31
C ARG A 39 10.37 0.90 2.10
N MET A 40 10.00 -0.34 2.33
CA MET A 40 9.25 -1.16 1.38
C MET A 40 8.01 -1.72 2.06
N TRP A 41 6.85 -1.50 1.45
CA TRP A 41 5.58 -2.06 1.88
C TRP A 41 5.09 -3.14 0.93
N VAL A 42 4.34 -4.09 1.48
CA VAL A 42 3.62 -5.09 0.70
C VAL A 42 2.12 -4.91 0.88
N ALA A 43 1.35 -5.18 -0.16
CA ALA A 43 -0.11 -5.06 -0.12
C ALA A 43 -0.78 -6.27 0.54
N GLU A 44 -2.10 -6.18 0.80
CA GLU A 44 -2.96 -7.31 1.11
C GLU A 44 -4.06 -7.41 0.06
N HIS A 45 -4.03 -8.48 -0.74
CA HIS A 45 -5.08 -8.82 -1.67
C HIS A 45 -5.39 -10.31 -1.63
N HIS A 46 -6.68 -10.65 -1.70
CA HIS A 46 -7.15 -12.03 -1.63
C HIS A 46 -7.89 -12.42 -2.90
N GLY A 47 -7.73 -13.68 -3.33
CA GLY A 47 -8.43 -14.22 -4.48
C GLY A 47 -8.02 -13.60 -5.82
N MET A 48 -6.90 -12.90 -5.91
CA MET A 48 -6.41 -12.25 -7.14
C MET A 48 -5.29 -13.08 -7.78
N PRO A 49 -5.49 -13.62 -9.01
CA PRO A 49 -4.46 -14.42 -9.67
C PRO A 49 -3.17 -13.68 -9.99
N SER A 50 -3.22 -12.35 -10.04
CA SER A 50 -2.07 -11.47 -10.35
C SER A 50 -1.26 -11.03 -9.12
N VAL A 51 -1.64 -11.42 -7.90
CA VAL A 51 -1.03 -10.92 -6.66
C VAL A 51 -0.80 -12.08 -5.69
N ALA A 52 0.45 -12.28 -5.27
CA ALA A 52 0.82 -13.30 -4.28
C ALA A 52 0.83 -12.77 -2.83
N SER A 53 0.77 -11.45 -2.63
CA SER A 53 0.77 -10.82 -1.31
C SER A 53 -0.63 -10.87 -0.69
N SER A 54 -0.93 -11.95 0.05
CA SER A 54 -2.21 -12.16 0.73
C SER A 54 -2.08 -12.24 2.27
N ALA A 55 -0.86 -12.39 2.78
CA ALA A 55 -0.58 -12.54 4.20
C ALA A 55 0.55 -11.58 4.61
N PRO A 56 0.27 -10.26 4.71
CA PRO A 56 1.32 -9.25 4.87
C PRO A 56 2.19 -9.50 6.10
N ALA A 57 1.65 -9.84 7.26
CA ALA A 57 2.44 -10.09 8.45
C ALA A 57 3.47 -11.23 8.27
N VAL A 58 3.13 -12.29 7.54
CA VAL A 58 4.05 -13.40 7.24
C VAL A 58 5.16 -12.93 6.29
N LEU A 59 4.78 -12.22 5.21
CA LEU A 59 5.72 -11.73 4.21
C LEU A 59 6.66 -10.66 4.80
N ILE A 60 6.14 -9.74 5.61
CA ILE A 60 6.94 -8.70 6.29
C ILE A 60 8.02 -9.34 7.19
N GLY A 61 7.68 -10.37 7.97
CA GLY A 61 8.68 -11.09 8.77
C GLY A 61 9.80 -11.67 7.93
N HIS A 62 9.45 -12.29 6.80
CA HIS A 62 10.44 -12.82 5.86
C HIS A 62 11.31 -11.72 5.23
N LEU A 63 10.74 -10.59 4.82
CA LEU A 63 11.49 -9.45 4.26
C LEU A 63 12.36 -8.76 5.30
N ALA A 64 11.90 -8.67 6.54
CA ALA A 64 12.67 -8.09 7.64
C ALA A 64 13.92 -8.93 7.97
N ASP A 65 13.81 -10.27 7.88
CA ASP A 65 14.97 -11.18 8.01
C ASP A 65 15.92 -11.09 6.81
N ALA A 66 15.39 -10.83 5.61
CA ALA A 66 16.18 -10.73 4.38
C ALA A 66 16.91 -9.38 4.21
N THR A 67 16.59 -8.38 5.06
CA THR A 67 17.16 -7.02 5.03
C THR A 67 17.69 -6.62 6.40
N THR A 68 18.51 -5.57 6.48
CA THR A 68 19.21 -5.18 7.72
C THR A 68 18.70 -3.88 8.32
N THR A 69 18.45 -2.87 7.47
CA THR A 69 18.13 -1.50 7.86
C THR A 69 16.83 -1.00 7.27
N LEU A 70 16.37 -1.61 6.17
CA LEU A 70 15.14 -1.24 5.48
C LEU A 70 13.94 -1.36 6.42
N ARG A 71 13.11 -0.33 6.49
CA ARG A 71 11.80 -0.46 7.12
C ARG A 71 10.89 -1.28 6.21
N VAL A 72 10.18 -2.22 6.78
CA VAL A 72 9.23 -3.08 6.04
C VAL A 72 7.84 -3.00 6.67
N GLY A 73 6.81 -3.05 5.84
CA GLY A 73 5.46 -2.87 6.36
C GLY A 73 4.35 -3.28 5.41
N ALA A 74 3.13 -3.04 5.86
CA ALA A 74 1.91 -3.26 5.07
C ALA A 74 1.40 -1.95 4.46
N GLY A 75 1.12 -2.00 3.17
CA GLY A 75 0.49 -0.89 2.46
C GLY A 75 -0.81 -1.28 1.75
N GLY A 76 -1.81 -1.79 2.51
CA GLY A 76 -1.97 -1.98 3.95
C GLY A 76 -2.57 -3.32 4.34
N VAL A 77 -2.70 -3.51 5.64
CA VAL A 77 -3.61 -4.51 6.20
C VAL A 77 -5.04 -4.02 5.99
N MET A 78 -5.88 -4.85 5.39
CA MET A 78 -7.29 -4.56 5.20
C MET A 78 -8.04 -4.89 6.50
N LEU A 79 -7.98 -3.97 7.49
CA LEU A 79 -8.41 -4.22 8.87
C LEU A 79 -9.83 -4.78 8.98
N PRO A 80 -10.82 -4.40 8.13
CA PRO A 80 -12.13 -5.02 8.16
C PRO A 80 -12.15 -6.53 7.91
N ASN A 81 -11.10 -7.14 7.38
CA ASN A 81 -11.01 -8.61 7.22
C ASN A 81 -10.53 -9.34 8.49
N HIS A 82 -10.07 -8.61 9.50
CA HIS A 82 -9.34 -9.15 10.65
C HIS A 82 -9.97 -8.74 11.98
N ALA A 83 -9.66 -9.48 13.04
CA ALA A 83 -9.91 -9.03 14.40
C ALA A 83 -8.74 -8.09 14.82
N PRO A 84 -9.01 -6.88 15.36
CA PRO A 84 -7.97 -5.93 15.76
C PRO A 84 -6.91 -6.52 16.68
N MET A 85 -7.29 -7.36 17.64
CA MET A 85 -6.37 -8.04 18.55
C MET A 85 -5.38 -8.96 17.83
N VAL A 86 -5.83 -9.70 16.79
CA VAL A 86 -4.94 -10.60 16.02
C VAL A 86 -3.89 -9.80 15.26
N ILE A 87 -4.29 -8.67 14.65
CA ILE A 87 -3.34 -7.79 13.96
C ILE A 87 -2.37 -7.14 14.95
N ALA A 88 -2.86 -6.72 16.13
CA ALA A 88 -2.00 -6.19 17.18
C ALA A 88 -0.92 -7.22 17.60
N GLU A 89 -1.30 -8.48 17.86
CA GLU A 89 -0.36 -9.55 18.22
C GLU A 89 0.67 -9.85 17.11
N GLN A 90 0.21 -9.91 15.86
CA GLN A 90 1.09 -10.14 14.71
C GLN A 90 2.13 -9.03 14.56
N PHE A 91 1.71 -7.78 14.58
CA PHE A 91 2.62 -6.65 14.36
C PHE A 91 3.46 -6.31 15.58
N ALA A 92 2.96 -6.55 16.80
CA ALA A 92 3.78 -6.50 18.01
C ALA A 92 4.86 -7.60 18.01
N THR A 93 4.55 -8.80 17.50
CA THR A 93 5.54 -9.87 17.32
C THR A 93 6.63 -9.45 16.33
N LEU A 94 6.25 -8.87 15.20
CA LEU A 94 7.19 -8.35 14.21
C LEU A 94 8.08 -7.25 14.79
N GLU A 95 7.49 -6.28 15.52
CA GLU A 95 8.23 -5.19 16.14
C GLU A 95 9.19 -5.70 17.24
N ALA A 96 8.80 -6.73 18.01
CA ALA A 96 9.65 -7.37 18.99
C ALA A 96 10.86 -8.07 18.37
N LEU A 97 10.69 -8.67 17.19
CA LEU A 97 11.76 -9.35 16.43
C LEU A 97 12.64 -8.36 15.65
N HIS A 98 12.08 -7.27 15.14
CA HIS A 98 12.74 -6.28 14.28
C HIS A 98 12.49 -4.85 14.77
N PRO A 99 12.99 -4.47 15.96
CA PRO A 99 12.65 -3.21 16.62
C PRO A 99 12.93 -1.98 15.74
N GLY A 100 11.94 -1.08 15.64
CA GLY A 100 12.05 0.18 14.91
C GLY A 100 11.98 0.06 13.40
N ARG A 101 11.73 -1.14 12.84
CA ARG A 101 11.72 -1.37 11.39
C ARG A 101 10.34 -1.71 10.83
N ILE A 102 9.32 -1.84 11.65
CA ILE A 102 8.01 -2.33 11.24
C ILE A 102 7.02 -1.19 11.05
N ASP A 103 6.29 -1.21 9.93
CA ASP A 103 5.19 -0.29 9.64
C ASP A 103 3.87 -1.07 9.50
N LEU A 104 2.83 -0.56 10.15
CA LEU A 104 1.46 -1.09 10.08
C LEU A 104 0.57 -0.08 9.37
N GLY A 105 0.42 -0.20 8.06
CA GLY A 105 -0.55 0.57 7.30
C GLY A 105 -1.92 -0.08 7.32
N LEU A 106 -2.96 0.69 7.65
CA LEU A 106 -4.33 0.20 7.81
C LEU A 106 -5.23 0.76 6.70
N GLY A 107 -5.91 -0.14 5.98
CA GLY A 107 -6.89 0.16 4.94
C GLY A 107 -8.32 -0.22 5.36
N ARG A 108 -9.30 0.59 4.93
CA ARG A 108 -10.74 0.36 5.20
C ARG A 108 -11.40 -0.58 4.20
N ALA A 109 -10.92 -0.61 2.96
CA ALA A 109 -11.50 -1.45 1.92
C ALA A 109 -11.19 -2.95 2.17
N PRO A 110 -12.04 -3.89 1.74
CA PRO A 110 -11.76 -5.33 1.91
C PRO A 110 -10.63 -5.83 0.99
N GLY A 111 -10.14 -5.04 0.04
CA GLY A 111 -9.03 -5.40 -0.86
C GLY A 111 -9.31 -6.59 -1.80
N THR A 112 -10.60 -6.95 -1.99
CA THR A 112 -11.02 -8.11 -2.76
C THR A 112 -12.48 -7.99 -3.23
N ASP A 113 -12.96 -8.97 -4.00
CA ASP A 113 -14.35 -9.06 -4.43
C ASP A 113 -15.30 -9.49 -3.28
N PRO A 114 -16.62 -9.23 -3.42
CA PRO A 114 -17.59 -9.53 -2.34
C PRO A 114 -17.71 -11.02 -1.96
N ALA A 115 -17.41 -11.96 -2.86
CA ALA A 115 -17.48 -13.38 -2.55
C ALA A 115 -16.28 -13.80 -1.69
N THR A 116 -15.10 -13.33 -2.05
CA THR A 116 -13.86 -13.54 -1.30
C THR A 116 -13.93 -12.85 0.07
N ALA A 117 -14.45 -11.61 0.15
CA ALA A 117 -14.64 -10.91 1.42
C ALA A 117 -15.55 -11.69 2.38
N ARG A 118 -16.63 -12.32 1.87
CA ARG A 118 -17.50 -13.21 2.69
C ARG A 118 -16.79 -14.49 3.14
N ALA A 119 -15.85 -14.99 2.34
CA ALA A 119 -15.07 -16.18 2.72
C ALA A 119 -14.05 -15.86 3.84
N LEU A 120 -13.50 -14.66 3.84
CA LEU A 120 -12.58 -14.16 4.88
C LEU A 120 -13.31 -13.88 6.19
N ARG A 121 -14.48 -13.25 6.12
CA ARG A 121 -15.36 -12.99 7.26
C ARG A 121 -16.61 -13.84 7.17
N ARG A 122 -16.86 -14.65 8.18
CA ARG A 122 -18.07 -15.50 8.26
C ARG A 122 -19.34 -14.72 8.63
N SER A 123 -19.24 -13.45 9.05
CA SER A 123 -20.38 -12.55 9.25
C SER A 123 -20.70 -11.81 7.96
N GLY A 124 -21.99 -11.60 7.66
CA GLY A 124 -22.43 -10.87 6.46
C GLY A 124 -22.13 -9.35 6.50
N ASP A 125 -21.69 -8.83 7.63
CA ASP A 125 -21.23 -7.46 7.83
C ASP A 125 -19.76 -7.36 7.43
N LEU A 126 -19.45 -6.53 6.43
CA LEU A 126 -18.07 -6.30 5.94
C LEU A 126 -17.25 -5.43 6.91
N GLY A 127 -17.82 -4.97 8.03
CA GLY A 127 -17.12 -4.27 9.12
C GLY A 127 -16.49 -2.93 8.76
N ALA A 128 -16.66 -2.44 7.54
CA ALA A 128 -16.10 -1.16 7.11
C ALA A 128 -16.69 0.06 7.86
N GLU A 129 -17.86 -0.12 8.47
CA GLU A 129 -18.54 0.90 9.28
C GLU A 129 -17.86 1.08 10.64
N HIS A 130 -17.27 0.01 11.18
CA HIS A 130 -16.57 0.01 12.47
C HIS A 130 -15.07 0.29 12.37
N PHE A 131 -14.59 0.62 11.16
CA PHE A 131 -13.17 0.85 10.94
C PHE A 131 -12.51 1.87 11.89
N PRO A 132 -13.16 3.01 12.25
CA PRO A 132 -12.56 3.94 13.22
C PRO A 132 -12.40 3.33 14.62
N GLU A 133 -13.40 2.58 15.08
CA GLU A 133 -13.40 1.90 16.37
C GLU A 133 -12.34 0.79 16.40
N ASP A 134 -12.26 -0.01 15.32
CA ASP A 134 -11.27 -1.08 15.15
C ASP A 134 -9.84 -0.52 15.18
N VAL A 135 -9.60 0.65 14.54
CA VAL A 135 -8.29 1.32 14.57
C VAL A 135 -7.94 1.78 15.99
N VAL A 136 -8.89 2.38 16.71
CA VAL A 136 -8.67 2.85 18.08
C VAL A 136 -8.42 1.66 19.01
N GLU A 137 -9.20 0.58 18.88
CA GLU A 137 -9.01 -0.65 19.64
C GLU A 137 -7.61 -1.23 19.41
N LEU A 138 -7.19 -1.37 18.15
CA LEU A 138 -5.87 -1.89 17.77
C LEU A 138 -4.74 -1.05 18.40
N ILE A 139 -4.81 0.28 18.30
CA ILE A 139 -3.80 1.18 18.89
C ILE A 139 -3.78 1.02 20.41
N THR A 140 -4.93 0.89 21.05
CA THR A 140 -5.04 0.69 22.51
C THR A 140 -4.35 -0.58 22.99
N TYR A 141 -4.30 -1.61 22.15
CA TYR A 141 -3.55 -2.84 22.46
C TYR A 141 -2.03 -2.68 22.41
N LEU A 142 -1.53 -1.72 21.63
CA LEU A 142 -0.09 -1.56 21.33
C LEU A 142 0.57 -0.46 22.16
N VAL A 143 -0.16 0.63 22.43
CA VAL A 143 0.39 1.79 23.14
C VAL A 143 0.64 1.45 24.61
N ASP A 144 1.83 1.77 25.09
CA ASP A 144 2.14 1.71 26.51
C ASP A 144 1.46 2.87 27.26
N SER A 145 0.73 2.57 28.31
CA SER A 145 -0.01 3.53 29.09
C SER A 145 0.04 3.15 30.58
N ASP A 146 0.03 4.14 31.48
CA ASP A 146 0.05 3.95 32.93
C ASP A 146 -1.23 3.29 33.50
N GLY A 147 -2.26 3.08 32.64
CA GLY A 147 -3.50 2.43 33.03
C GLY A 147 -3.39 0.91 33.17
N PRO A 148 -4.41 0.26 33.77
CA PRO A 148 -4.46 -1.20 33.78
C PRO A 148 -4.45 -1.73 32.35
N PRO A 149 -3.86 -2.93 32.11
CA PRO A 149 -3.90 -3.53 30.79
C PRO A 149 -5.34 -3.76 30.34
N THR A 150 -5.58 -3.62 29.03
CA THR A 150 -6.84 -4.04 28.42
C THR A 150 -7.12 -5.51 28.75
N HIS A 151 -8.37 -5.89 28.85
CA HIS A 151 -8.69 -7.29 29.06
C HIS A 151 -9.77 -7.73 28.05
N PRO A 152 -9.44 -8.69 27.16
CA PRO A 152 -8.19 -9.43 27.02
C PRO A 152 -7.02 -8.55 26.55
N ALA A 153 -5.78 -8.91 26.92
CA ALA A 153 -4.55 -8.22 26.51
C ALA A 153 -3.78 -9.08 25.51
N PRO A 154 -3.34 -8.52 24.35
CA PRO A 154 -2.48 -9.23 23.41
C PRO A 154 -1.07 -9.48 23.99
N ILE A 155 -0.45 -10.61 23.62
CA ILE A 155 0.92 -10.95 24.01
C ILE A 155 1.66 -11.56 22.80
N PRO A 156 2.71 -10.88 22.24
CA PRO A 156 3.16 -9.52 22.55
C PRO A 156 2.10 -8.46 22.24
N GLY A 157 2.22 -7.28 22.80
CA GLY A 157 1.26 -6.19 22.60
C GLY A 157 1.85 -4.88 23.09
N ARG A 158 1.41 -4.44 24.27
CA ARG A 158 1.82 -3.17 24.88
C ARG A 158 3.33 -3.00 24.92
N GLY A 159 3.84 -1.86 24.42
CA GLY A 159 5.27 -1.53 24.36
C GLY A 159 5.99 -2.02 23.10
N TYR A 160 5.34 -2.84 22.26
CA TYR A 160 5.84 -3.25 20.95
C TYR A 160 5.00 -2.56 19.85
N LEU A 161 5.18 -1.25 19.71
CA LEU A 161 4.38 -0.41 18.83
C LEU A 161 5.10 -0.19 17.49
N PRO A 162 4.63 -0.79 16.39
CA PRO A 162 5.10 -0.44 15.04
C PRO A 162 4.68 0.99 14.68
N GLN A 163 5.24 1.56 13.62
CA GLN A 163 4.71 2.82 13.10
C GLN A 163 3.36 2.58 12.43
N VAL A 164 2.27 3.05 13.07
CA VAL A 164 0.90 2.89 12.56
C VAL A 164 0.58 4.00 11.58
N TRP A 165 0.02 3.64 10.41
CA TRP A 165 -0.38 4.54 9.33
C TRP A 165 -1.85 4.34 8.98
N LEU A 166 -2.54 5.40 8.58
CA LEU A 166 -3.81 5.26 7.88
C LEU A 166 -3.64 5.48 6.38
N LEU A 167 -4.24 4.57 5.60
CA LEU A 167 -4.22 4.60 4.16
C LEU A 167 -5.60 4.95 3.61
N GLY A 168 -5.63 5.66 2.49
CA GLY A 168 -6.89 5.93 1.81
C GLY A 168 -6.76 6.62 0.48
N SER A 169 -7.87 6.61 -0.26
CA SER A 169 -8.06 7.34 -1.51
C SER A 169 -9.24 8.32 -1.41
N SER A 170 -9.61 8.71 -0.18
CA SER A 170 -10.77 9.57 0.09
C SER A 170 -10.51 10.51 1.26
N THR A 171 -11.39 11.49 1.41
CA THR A 171 -11.36 12.47 2.52
C THR A 171 -11.65 11.84 3.88
N PHE A 172 -12.36 10.71 3.93
CA PHE A 172 -12.68 10.02 5.19
C PHE A 172 -11.44 9.56 5.95
N SER A 173 -10.55 8.79 5.29
CA SER A 173 -9.33 8.30 5.94
C SER A 173 -8.37 9.44 6.28
N ALA A 174 -8.34 10.49 5.47
CA ALA A 174 -7.58 11.70 5.72
C ALA A 174 -8.01 12.39 7.01
N GLN A 175 -9.33 12.60 7.19
CA GLN A 175 -9.88 13.21 8.40
C GLN A 175 -9.62 12.33 9.63
N LEU A 176 -9.84 11.02 9.53
CA LEU A 176 -9.61 10.08 10.62
C LEU A 176 -8.13 10.08 11.05
N ALA A 177 -7.19 10.02 10.08
CA ALA A 177 -5.76 10.08 10.37
C ALA A 177 -5.38 11.38 11.12
N GLY A 178 -5.90 12.51 10.67
CA GLY A 178 -5.69 13.80 11.34
C GLY A 178 -6.21 13.81 12.78
N LEU A 179 -7.44 13.35 13.00
CA LEU A 179 -8.05 13.29 14.33
C LEU A 179 -7.31 12.36 15.30
N LEU A 180 -6.74 11.26 14.80
CA LEU A 180 -5.98 10.29 15.59
C LEU A 180 -4.49 10.65 15.73
N GLY A 181 -4.00 11.71 15.04
CA GLY A 181 -2.59 12.11 15.04
C GLY A 181 -1.68 11.04 14.47
N LEU A 182 -2.12 10.35 13.41
CA LEU A 182 -1.37 9.31 12.72
C LEU A 182 -0.81 9.84 11.39
N PRO A 183 0.31 9.31 10.87
CA PRO A 183 0.75 9.58 9.52
C PRO A 183 -0.28 9.05 8.50
N PHE A 184 -0.40 9.76 7.38
CA PHE A 184 -1.40 9.48 6.36
C PHE A 184 -0.75 9.17 5.01
N SER A 185 -1.15 8.06 4.39
CA SER A 185 -0.74 7.69 3.04
C SER A 185 -1.92 7.77 2.07
N PHE A 186 -1.80 8.65 1.07
CA PHE A 186 -2.83 8.84 0.06
C PHE A 186 -2.53 8.07 -1.22
N ALA A 187 -3.47 7.24 -1.67
CA ALA A 187 -3.36 6.44 -2.89
C ALA A 187 -3.69 7.27 -4.15
N PHE A 188 -2.74 8.12 -4.56
CA PHE A 188 -2.88 9.04 -5.71
C PHE A 188 -3.16 8.30 -7.02
N HIS A 189 -2.55 7.14 -7.22
CA HIS A 189 -2.77 6.28 -8.37
C HIS A 189 -4.21 5.75 -8.52
N PHE A 190 -5.05 5.88 -7.49
CA PHE A 190 -6.48 5.50 -7.54
C PHE A 190 -7.42 6.69 -7.60
N ALA A 191 -7.08 7.81 -6.98
CA ALA A 191 -7.97 8.96 -6.85
C ALA A 191 -7.22 10.30 -6.97
N PRO A 192 -6.57 10.58 -8.09
CA PRO A 192 -5.73 11.78 -8.26
C PRO A 192 -6.47 13.10 -8.06
N ASP A 193 -7.79 13.12 -8.33
CA ASP A 193 -8.63 14.33 -8.22
C ASP A 193 -8.91 14.73 -6.76
N LEU A 194 -8.80 13.79 -5.82
CA LEU A 194 -9.12 14.02 -4.41
C LEU A 194 -7.89 14.35 -3.55
N VAL A 195 -6.68 14.27 -4.10
CA VAL A 195 -5.44 14.37 -3.31
C VAL A 195 -5.32 15.70 -2.56
N ASP A 196 -5.58 16.81 -3.24
CA ASP A 196 -5.43 18.15 -2.64
C ASP A 196 -6.43 18.36 -1.49
N GLN A 197 -7.68 17.96 -1.69
CA GLN A 197 -8.72 18.05 -0.68
C GLN A 197 -8.42 17.13 0.51
N ALA A 198 -7.98 15.91 0.26
CA ALA A 198 -7.67 14.95 1.31
C ALA A 198 -6.50 15.43 2.17
N ILE A 199 -5.40 15.89 1.56
CA ILE A 199 -4.23 16.39 2.28
C ILE A 199 -4.57 17.65 3.08
N ALA A 200 -5.33 18.59 2.51
CA ALA A 200 -5.77 19.78 3.21
C ALA A 200 -6.64 19.43 4.44
N LEU A 201 -7.54 18.47 4.28
CA LEU A 201 -8.40 17.98 5.36
C LEU A 201 -7.60 17.26 6.46
N TYR A 202 -6.63 16.41 6.08
CA TYR A 202 -5.71 15.77 7.01
C TYR A 202 -4.97 16.82 7.86
N ARG A 203 -4.29 17.77 7.22
CA ARG A 203 -3.50 18.79 7.90
C ARG A 203 -4.36 19.68 8.81
N SER A 204 -5.56 20.07 8.36
CA SER A 204 -6.46 20.92 9.14
C SER A 204 -7.08 20.24 10.36
N ASN A 205 -7.22 18.90 10.33
CA ASN A 205 -7.76 18.12 11.44
C ASN A 205 -6.66 17.48 12.30
N PHE A 206 -5.39 17.65 11.96
CA PHE A 206 -4.30 16.98 12.66
C PHE A 206 -4.23 17.43 14.13
N ARG A 207 -4.17 16.45 15.00
CA ARG A 207 -4.01 16.60 16.44
C ARG A 207 -2.71 15.93 16.86
N PRO A 208 -1.71 16.68 17.33
CA PRO A 208 -0.48 16.08 17.86
C PRO A 208 -0.77 15.07 18.96
N THR A 209 -0.09 13.94 18.90
CA THR A 209 -0.18 12.87 19.89
C THR A 209 1.23 12.46 20.31
N GLY A 210 1.34 11.53 21.29
CA GLY A 210 2.63 10.91 21.61
C GLY A 210 3.22 10.05 20.46
N LEU A 211 2.40 9.77 19.42
CA LEU A 211 2.81 8.97 18.27
C LEU A 211 3.41 9.85 17.15
N LEU A 212 2.88 11.05 16.96
CA LEU A 212 3.30 11.97 15.91
C LEU A 212 3.08 13.43 16.37
N ALA A 213 4.15 14.24 16.30
CA ALA A 213 4.12 15.65 16.74
C ALA A 213 3.61 16.59 15.66
N GLU A 214 3.88 16.29 14.38
CA GLU A 214 3.52 17.10 13.22
C GLU A 214 2.90 16.23 12.12
N PRO A 215 2.05 16.77 11.24
CA PRO A 215 1.48 16.01 10.13
C PRO A 215 2.56 15.41 9.23
N TYR A 216 2.42 14.14 8.86
CA TYR A 216 3.30 13.47 7.92
C TYR A 216 2.48 12.85 6.78
N VAL A 217 2.73 13.30 5.56
CA VAL A 217 1.99 12.92 4.36
C VAL A 217 2.86 12.09 3.43
N MET A 218 2.40 10.88 3.12
CA MET A 218 2.93 10.07 2.04
C MET A 218 1.95 10.07 0.87
N VAL A 219 2.45 10.13 -0.36
CA VAL A 219 1.63 9.98 -1.57
C VAL A 219 2.10 8.76 -2.35
N ALA A 220 1.21 7.81 -2.57
CA ALA A 220 1.51 6.62 -3.35
C ALA A 220 1.14 6.83 -4.83
N ALA A 221 2.14 6.73 -5.71
CA ALA A 221 2.01 6.96 -7.14
C ALA A 221 2.41 5.71 -7.96
N SER A 222 1.78 5.53 -9.13
CA SER A 222 2.22 4.54 -10.11
C SER A 222 3.34 5.15 -10.94
N VAL A 223 4.51 4.52 -10.92
CA VAL A 223 5.72 5.03 -11.57
C VAL A 223 6.39 3.91 -12.34
N LEU A 224 6.81 4.19 -13.58
CA LEU A 224 7.65 3.29 -14.37
C LEU A 224 8.69 4.09 -15.13
N CYS A 225 9.95 3.80 -14.88
CA CYS A 225 11.09 4.41 -15.53
C CYS A 225 11.80 3.37 -16.41
N ALA A 226 12.20 3.78 -17.63
CA ALA A 226 13.02 2.98 -18.53
C ALA A 226 14.04 3.88 -19.26
N ASP A 227 14.84 3.31 -20.17
CA ASP A 227 15.88 4.05 -20.89
C ASP A 227 15.31 5.09 -21.88
N SER A 228 14.02 4.95 -22.25
CA SER A 228 13.30 5.90 -23.08
C SER A 228 11.80 5.93 -22.76
N ASP A 229 11.14 7.03 -23.13
CA ASP A 229 9.68 7.15 -23.01
C ASP A 229 8.92 6.09 -23.82
N GLU A 230 9.46 5.68 -24.98
CA GLU A 230 8.86 4.64 -25.81
C GLU A 230 8.91 3.27 -25.11
N GLU A 231 10.06 2.92 -24.57
CA GLU A 231 10.25 1.69 -23.80
C GLU A 231 9.42 1.68 -22.53
N ALA A 232 9.38 2.78 -21.79
CA ALA A 232 8.55 2.90 -20.59
C ALA A 232 7.06 2.69 -20.91
N ARG A 233 6.55 3.30 -21.97
CA ARG A 233 5.17 3.10 -22.42
C ARG A 233 4.90 1.65 -22.83
N TRP A 234 5.82 1.00 -23.51
CA TRP A 234 5.70 -0.41 -23.89
C TRP A 234 5.69 -1.32 -22.63
N LEU A 235 6.59 -1.09 -21.68
CA LEU A 235 6.64 -1.83 -20.42
C LEU A 235 5.40 -1.60 -19.54
N SER A 236 4.71 -0.47 -19.67
CA SER A 236 3.48 -0.17 -18.92
C SER A 236 2.23 -0.85 -19.50
N GLY A 237 2.28 -1.40 -20.70
CA GLY A 237 1.16 -2.06 -21.38
C GLY A 237 0.43 -3.11 -20.54
N PRO A 238 1.12 -4.05 -19.85
CA PRO A 238 0.49 -5.01 -18.95
C PRO A 238 -0.36 -4.38 -17.84
N SER A 239 0.09 -3.26 -17.27
CA SER A 239 -0.67 -2.51 -16.26
C SER A 239 -1.96 -1.93 -16.85
N ALA A 240 -1.91 -1.39 -18.08
CA ALA A 240 -3.07 -0.89 -18.79
C ALA A 240 -4.11 -2.00 -19.04
N LEU A 241 -3.69 -3.17 -19.49
CA LEU A 241 -4.59 -4.31 -19.67
C LEU A 241 -5.19 -4.81 -18.34
N THR A 242 -4.42 -4.78 -17.26
CA THR A 242 -4.91 -5.13 -15.93
C THR A 242 -6.06 -4.20 -15.47
N VAL A 243 -6.01 -2.92 -15.82
CA VAL A 243 -7.12 -1.97 -15.55
C VAL A 243 -8.43 -2.43 -16.20
N LEU A 244 -8.40 -2.88 -17.46
CA LEU A 244 -9.58 -3.40 -18.15
C LEU A 244 -10.08 -4.70 -17.53
N GLN A 245 -9.16 -5.61 -17.17
CA GLN A 245 -9.48 -6.88 -16.53
C GLN A 245 -10.15 -6.66 -15.17
N LEU A 246 -9.63 -5.74 -14.38
CA LEU A 246 -10.18 -5.37 -13.08
C LEU A 246 -11.62 -4.84 -13.21
N ARG A 247 -11.86 -3.94 -14.16
CA ARG A 247 -13.20 -3.36 -14.43
C ARG A 247 -14.21 -4.40 -14.93
N SER A 248 -13.75 -5.38 -15.71
CA SER A 248 -14.60 -6.46 -16.24
C SER A 248 -14.76 -7.64 -15.28
N GLY A 249 -14.07 -7.66 -14.13
CA GLY A 249 -14.04 -8.77 -13.18
C GLY A 249 -13.36 -10.03 -13.73
N LYS A 250 -12.49 -9.88 -14.75
CA LYS A 250 -11.79 -11.00 -15.44
C LYS A 250 -10.29 -10.94 -15.19
N LEU A 251 -9.89 -10.74 -13.93
CA LEU A 251 -8.47 -10.70 -13.56
C LEU A 251 -7.78 -12.03 -13.87
N THR A 252 -6.60 -11.91 -14.48
CA THR A 252 -5.66 -13.01 -14.73
C THR A 252 -4.29 -12.64 -14.19
N SER A 253 -3.31 -13.53 -14.28
CA SER A 253 -1.89 -13.17 -14.08
C SER A 253 -1.48 -12.08 -15.06
N VAL A 254 -0.48 -11.29 -14.69
CA VAL A 254 -0.02 -10.16 -15.50
C VAL A 254 0.64 -10.68 -16.78
N VAL A 255 0.14 -10.24 -17.92
CA VAL A 255 0.67 -10.64 -19.24
C VAL A 255 1.98 -9.94 -19.56
N SER A 256 2.73 -10.45 -20.54
CA SER A 256 3.94 -9.79 -21.04
C SER A 256 3.61 -8.48 -21.79
N PRO A 257 4.57 -7.54 -21.94
CA PRO A 257 4.41 -6.35 -22.77
C PRO A 257 4.06 -6.70 -24.22
N GLN A 258 4.60 -7.78 -24.79
CA GLN A 258 4.30 -8.26 -26.12
C GLN A 258 2.83 -8.68 -26.24
N GLU A 259 2.31 -9.42 -25.27
CA GLU A 259 0.90 -9.84 -25.26
C GLU A 259 -0.03 -8.66 -25.06
N ALA A 260 0.32 -7.71 -24.18
CA ALA A 260 -0.44 -6.48 -24.02
C ALA A 260 -0.49 -5.66 -25.30
N ALA A 261 0.63 -5.50 -26.01
CA ALA A 261 0.69 -4.79 -27.29
C ALA A 261 -0.11 -5.49 -28.41
N ALA A 262 -0.24 -6.80 -28.36
CA ALA A 262 -0.99 -7.59 -29.34
C ALA A 262 -2.50 -7.67 -29.04
N TYR A 263 -2.97 -7.17 -27.89
CA TYR A 263 -4.37 -7.18 -27.52
C TYR A 263 -5.17 -6.23 -28.45
N PRO A 264 -6.32 -6.67 -28.99
CA PRO A 264 -7.11 -5.88 -29.96
C PRO A 264 -7.99 -4.86 -29.23
N TYR A 265 -7.37 -3.81 -28.67
CA TYR A 265 -8.10 -2.75 -27.96
C TYR A 265 -9.12 -2.07 -28.87
N THR A 266 -10.31 -1.85 -28.34
CA THR A 266 -11.31 -0.97 -28.94
C THR A 266 -11.05 0.49 -28.57
N ASP A 267 -11.60 1.45 -29.33
CA ASP A 267 -11.50 2.89 -29.02
C ASP A 267 -12.03 3.21 -27.61
N GLN A 268 -13.09 2.51 -27.17
CA GLN A 268 -13.66 2.67 -25.84
C GLN A 268 -12.71 2.17 -24.75
N GLU A 269 -12.02 1.05 -24.98
CA GLU A 269 -11.03 0.52 -24.04
C GLU A 269 -9.80 1.43 -23.95
N HIS A 270 -9.35 2.00 -25.07
CA HIS A 270 -8.31 3.02 -25.07
C HIS A 270 -8.70 4.23 -24.22
N ALA A 271 -9.89 4.78 -24.37
CA ALA A 271 -10.37 5.91 -23.56
C ALA A 271 -10.44 5.57 -22.07
N VAL A 272 -10.84 4.33 -21.73
CA VAL A 272 -10.87 3.84 -20.34
C VAL A 272 -9.47 3.73 -19.75
N ILE A 273 -8.50 3.22 -20.52
CA ILE A 273 -7.10 3.11 -20.07
C ILE A 273 -6.53 4.51 -19.88
N GLU A 274 -6.65 5.39 -20.88
CA GLU A 274 -6.14 6.76 -20.83
C GLU A 274 -6.63 7.50 -19.57
N ALA A 275 -7.93 7.46 -19.31
CA ALA A 275 -8.51 8.07 -18.11
C ALA A 275 -8.00 7.45 -16.82
N ALA A 276 -7.79 6.14 -16.77
CA ALA A 276 -7.33 5.45 -15.55
C ALA A 276 -5.82 5.58 -15.29
N THR A 277 -5.03 5.84 -16.34
CA THR A 277 -3.57 5.95 -16.24
C THR A 277 -3.07 7.39 -16.38
N ALA A 278 -3.95 8.37 -16.48
CA ALA A 278 -3.62 9.79 -16.67
C ALA A 278 -2.72 10.35 -15.54
N SER A 279 -2.78 9.77 -14.35
CA SER A 279 -1.96 10.14 -13.19
C SER A 279 -0.68 9.30 -13.03
N HIS A 280 -0.44 8.33 -13.91
CA HIS A 280 0.78 7.53 -13.86
C HIS A 280 1.97 8.33 -14.38
N ILE A 281 3.11 8.18 -13.73
CA ILE A 281 4.38 8.80 -14.11
C ILE A 281 5.19 7.73 -14.85
N VAL A 282 5.20 7.82 -16.18
CA VAL A 282 5.81 6.79 -17.05
C VAL A 282 6.69 7.49 -18.08
N GLY A 283 7.97 7.15 -18.14
CA GLY A 283 8.90 7.74 -19.07
C GLY A 283 10.35 7.40 -18.81
N ASP A 284 11.24 8.12 -19.46
CA ASP A 284 12.66 8.11 -19.21
C ASP A 284 13.00 8.80 -17.85
N PRO A 285 14.26 8.79 -17.41
CA PRO A 285 14.65 9.38 -16.12
C PRO A 285 14.28 10.87 -15.99
N ASP A 286 14.39 11.67 -17.05
CA ASP A 286 14.09 13.10 -17.02
C ASP A 286 12.56 13.32 -16.91
N THR A 287 11.78 12.58 -17.67
CA THR A 287 10.30 12.57 -17.63
C THR A 287 9.81 12.15 -16.24
N VAL A 288 10.36 11.07 -15.69
CA VAL A 288 9.97 10.56 -14.36
C VAL A 288 10.37 11.54 -13.27
N GLN A 289 11.57 12.11 -13.32
CA GLN A 289 12.03 13.13 -12.37
C GLN A 289 11.08 14.34 -12.39
N ALA A 290 10.77 14.88 -13.55
CA ALA A 290 9.87 16.02 -13.69
C ALA A 290 8.45 15.72 -13.15
N GLY A 291 7.93 14.50 -13.41
CA GLY A 291 6.64 14.04 -12.90
C GLY A 291 6.60 13.95 -11.37
N LEU A 292 7.65 13.39 -10.76
CA LEU A 292 7.78 13.28 -9.31
C LEU A 292 7.92 14.67 -8.66
N ASP A 293 8.74 15.55 -9.23
CA ASP A 293 8.90 16.92 -8.73
C ASP A 293 7.58 17.69 -8.78
N ALA A 294 6.81 17.56 -9.87
CA ALA A 294 5.49 18.17 -9.99
C ALA A 294 4.50 17.62 -8.95
N LEU A 295 4.50 16.29 -8.71
CA LEU A 295 3.66 15.67 -7.70
C LEU A 295 3.99 16.19 -6.29
N VAL A 296 5.27 16.25 -5.94
CA VAL A 296 5.75 16.77 -4.65
C VAL A 296 5.41 18.25 -4.50
N ALA A 297 5.64 19.06 -5.52
CA ALA A 297 5.32 20.49 -5.50
C ALA A 297 3.81 20.73 -5.31
N ARG A 298 2.95 19.94 -5.96
CA ARG A 298 1.49 20.00 -5.82
C ARG A 298 1.01 19.61 -4.43
N THR A 299 1.53 18.53 -3.88
CA THR A 299 0.98 17.91 -2.67
C THR A 299 1.67 18.36 -1.38
N GLY A 300 2.91 18.82 -1.49
CA GLY A 300 3.77 19.06 -0.34
C GLY A 300 3.97 17.77 0.48
N ALA A 301 4.04 16.61 -0.19
CA ALA A 301 4.26 15.31 0.46
C ALA A 301 5.66 15.25 1.06
N ASP A 302 5.74 14.67 2.26
CA ASP A 302 7.00 14.40 2.96
C ASP A 302 7.68 13.17 2.36
N GLU A 303 6.88 12.22 1.83
CA GLU A 303 7.33 10.96 1.27
C GLU A 303 6.51 10.59 0.02
N VAL A 304 7.17 10.00 -0.99
CA VAL A 304 6.51 9.42 -2.16
C VAL A 304 6.76 7.91 -2.18
N MET A 305 5.67 7.15 -2.22
CA MET A 305 5.70 5.70 -2.35
C MET A 305 5.48 5.30 -3.80
N LEU A 306 6.50 4.67 -4.38
CA LEU A 306 6.51 4.25 -5.78
C LEU A 306 5.92 2.84 -5.90
N SER A 307 4.92 2.68 -6.75
CA SER A 307 4.38 1.37 -7.11
C SER A 307 4.57 1.14 -8.60
N THR A 308 5.27 0.07 -8.95
CA THR A 308 5.49 -0.33 -10.34
C THR A 308 4.83 -1.67 -10.59
N ARG A 309 4.06 -1.77 -11.67
CA ARG A 309 3.47 -3.02 -12.17
C ARG A 309 4.10 -3.37 -13.51
N ALA A 310 5.32 -3.82 -13.48
CA ALA A 310 5.99 -4.42 -14.63
C ALA A 310 5.78 -5.95 -14.63
N HIS A 311 5.96 -6.58 -15.82
CA HIS A 311 5.91 -8.04 -16.00
C HIS A 311 7.21 -8.68 -15.50
#